data_96b51a597b10e80b9eecf7bcdf1bb698
#
_entry.id   96b51a597b10e80b9eecf7bcdf1bb698
#
_cell.length_a   1.000
_cell.length_b   1.000
_cell.length_c   1.000
_cell.angle_alpha   90.00
_cell.angle_beta   90.00
_cell.angle_gamma   90.00
#
_symmetry.space_group_name_H-M   'P 1'
#
loop_
_entity.id
_entity.type
_entity.pdbx_description
1 polymer ?
#
loop_
_entity_poly.entity_id
_entity_poly.type
_entity_poly.pdbx_seq_one_letter_code
_entity_poly.pdbx_strand_id
1 'polypeptide(L)'
;MVNLKHAVQDRGYTVAHIKTDSIKIPNADKDIIQFVMDYGKEYGYKFEHESTYEKMCLVNDAVYIAKYSDPNECLAYYGYIPDNNLEADKEHPETRRWTATGTQFAVPYVFKTLFSHEPIDFKDMCETKSVTSSLYLDMEDGKEYRFVGRVGLFCPMKVGYGGTLYRQTENKKTGAKGWANATGTKGWKWLEAEDVREQHLEDQIDRGYYRKLVDDARASIANYGDIERFLSDDPYGPRLNEM
;
A
#
# COMPACT_ATOMS: atom_id res chain seq x y z
N MET A 1 -0.09 0.07 -26.25
CA MET A 1 0.33 1.13 -25.30
C MET A 1 1.51 1.97 -25.83
N VAL A 2 2.62 1.39 -26.33
CA VAL A 2 3.79 2.18 -26.78
C VAL A 2 3.43 3.14 -27.93
N ASN A 3 2.71 2.68 -28.95
CA ASN A 3 2.28 3.53 -30.06
C ASN A 3 1.33 4.65 -29.60
N LEU A 4 0.41 4.35 -28.66
CA LEU A 4 -0.44 5.36 -28.05
C LEU A 4 0.37 6.41 -27.29
N LYS A 5 1.39 5.99 -26.52
CA LYS A 5 2.31 6.92 -25.85
C LYS A 5 2.92 7.91 -26.86
N HIS A 6 3.47 7.42 -27.97
CA HIS A 6 4.07 8.29 -28.99
C HIS A 6 3.03 9.22 -29.60
N ALA A 7 1.84 8.72 -29.94
CA ALA A 7 0.77 9.52 -30.50
C ALA A 7 0.28 10.65 -29.55
N VAL A 8 0.32 10.41 -28.25
CA VAL A 8 0.03 11.43 -27.21
C VAL A 8 1.17 12.45 -27.14
N GLN A 9 2.42 11.98 -27.16
CA GLN A 9 3.61 12.86 -27.14
C GLN A 9 3.71 13.74 -28.40
N ASP A 10 3.38 13.21 -29.57
CA ASP A 10 3.34 13.97 -30.83
C ASP A 10 2.31 15.12 -30.83
N ARG A 11 1.34 15.05 -29.90
CA ARG A 11 0.37 16.13 -29.64
C ARG A 11 0.84 17.13 -28.57
N GLY A 12 2.08 17.01 -28.12
CA GLY A 12 2.70 17.92 -27.15
C GLY A 12 2.43 17.60 -25.69
N TYR A 13 1.80 16.46 -25.39
CA TYR A 13 1.54 16.05 -23.99
C TYR A 13 2.68 15.19 -23.44
N THR A 14 2.92 15.33 -22.14
CA THR A 14 3.81 14.44 -21.41
C THR A 14 3.06 13.16 -21.02
N VAL A 15 3.73 12.03 -21.14
CA VAL A 15 3.24 10.76 -20.60
C VAL A 15 4.10 10.40 -19.40
N ALA A 16 3.52 10.47 -18.21
CA ALA A 16 4.23 10.17 -16.96
C ALA A 16 4.40 8.67 -16.73
N HIS A 17 3.41 7.87 -17.11
CA HIS A 17 3.43 6.42 -16.90
C HIS A 17 2.57 5.69 -17.91
N ILE A 18 3.02 4.52 -18.34
CA ILE A 18 2.22 3.52 -19.05
C ILE A 18 2.36 2.17 -18.37
N LYS A 19 1.28 1.43 -18.33
CA LYS A 19 1.23 0.04 -17.88
C LYS A 19 0.64 -0.83 -18.98
N THR A 20 0.34 -2.08 -18.70
CA THR A 20 -0.21 -3.02 -19.71
C THR A 20 -1.46 -2.47 -20.40
N ASP A 21 -2.32 -1.78 -19.68
CA ASP A 21 -3.67 -1.36 -20.04
C ASP A 21 -4.01 0.09 -19.66
N SER A 22 -3.09 0.85 -19.08
CA SER A 22 -3.33 2.22 -18.64
C SER A 22 -2.24 3.19 -19.04
N ILE A 23 -2.61 4.47 -19.20
CA ILE A 23 -1.74 5.61 -19.48
C ILE A 23 -2.05 6.74 -18.51
N LYS A 24 -1.00 7.40 -17.97
CA LYS A 24 -1.13 8.57 -17.09
C LYS A 24 -0.55 9.78 -17.79
N ILE A 25 -1.38 10.79 -18.00
CA ILE A 25 -1.06 12.01 -18.75
C ILE A 25 -1.22 13.20 -17.81
N PRO A 26 -0.12 13.85 -17.37
CA PRO A 26 -0.21 15.09 -16.59
C PRO A 26 -0.91 16.20 -17.37
N ASN A 27 -1.72 16.99 -16.69
CA ASN A 27 -2.48 18.10 -17.24
C ASN A 27 -3.34 17.72 -18.47
N ALA A 28 -3.88 16.50 -18.47
CA ALA A 28 -4.76 16.04 -19.53
C ALA A 28 -6.03 16.90 -19.57
N ASP A 29 -6.32 17.48 -20.73
CA ASP A 29 -7.60 18.13 -21.01
C ASP A 29 -8.58 17.15 -21.68
N LYS A 30 -9.80 17.63 -21.94
CA LYS A 30 -10.85 16.81 -22.53
C LYS A 30 -10.49 16.31 -23.94
N ASP A 31 -9.72 17.08 -24.69
CA ASP A 31 -9.37 16.75 -26.07
C ASP A 31 -8.38 15.58 -26.12
N ILE A 32 -7.36 15.58 -25.25
CA ILE A 32 -6.41 14.45 -25.19
C ILE A 32 -7.06 13.20 -24.60
N ILE A 33 -7.96 13.34 -23.62
CA ILE A 33 -8.72 12.22 -23.08
C ILE A 33 -9.57 11.57 -24.16
N GLN A 34 -10.32 12.39 -24.93
CA GLN A 34 -11.14 11.90 -26.04
C GLN A 34 -10.28 11.25 -27.12
N PHE A 35 -9.14 11.87 -27.46
CA PHE A 35 -8.20 11.29 -28.41
C PHE A 35 -7.73 9.90 -28.00
N VAL A 36 -7.36 9.68 -26.72
CA VAL A 36 -6.93 8.36 -26.22
C VAL A 36 -8.05 7.32 -26.40
N MET A 37 -9.29 7.69 -26.08
CA MET A 37 -10.44 6.80 -26.24
C MET A 37 -10.69 6.44 -27.71
N ASP A 38 -10.59 7.41 -28.60
CA ASP A 38 -10.83 7.21 -30.04
C ASP A 38 -9.68 6.43 -30.70
N TYR A 39 -8.44 6.72 -30.32
CA TYR A 39 -7.27 5.93 -30.74
C TYR A 39 -7.41 4.45 -30.37
N GLY A 40 -7.89 4.18 -29.14
CA GLY A 40 -8.16 2.79 -28.72
C GLY A 40 -9.14 2.09 -29.64
N LYS A 41 -10.23 2.76 -30.01
CA LYS A 41 -11.28 2.20 -30.91
C LYS A 41 -10.73 1.82 -32.29
N GLU A 42 -9.80 2.60 -32.85
CA GLU A 42 -9.18 2.31 -34.15
C GLU A 42 -8.45 0.96 -34.14
N TYR A 43 -7.94 0.54 -32.98
CA TYR A 43 -7.23 -0.73 -32.77
C TYR A 43 -8.07 -1.82 -32.10
N GLY A 44 -9.39 -1.61 -31.97
CA GLY A 44 -10.32 -2.57 -31.38
C GLY A 44 -10.29 -2.64 -29.86
N TYR A 45 -9.73 -1.63 -29.19
CA TYR A 45 -9.72 -1.51 -27.73
C TYR A 45 -10.74 -0.49 -27.24
N LYS A 46 -11.31 -0.74 -26.07
CA LYS A 46 -12.15 0.22 -25.37
C LYS A 46 -11.34 0.81 -24.22
N PHE A 47 -10.93 2.08 -24.37
CA PHE A 47 -10.38 2.86 -23.25
C PHE A 47 -11.48 3.63 -22.55
N GLU A 48 -11.33 3.80 -21.26
CA GLU A 48 -12.21 4.59 -20.40
C GLU A 48 -11.37 5.57 -19.58
N HIS A 49 -11.92 6.76 -19.33
CA HIS A 49 -11.33 7.70 -18.37
C HIS A 49 -11.68 7.22 -16.96
N GLU A 50 -10.72 6.57 -16.31
CA GLU A 50 -10.90 5.89 -15.02
C GLU A 50 -10.96 6.89 -13.87
N SER A 51 -10.04 7.84 -13.83
CA SER A 51 -9.98 8.84 -12.76
C SER A 51 -9.04 9.99 -13.08
N THR A 52 -9.25 11.11 -12.36
CA THR A 52 -8.37 12.28 -12.38
C THR A 52 -7.72 12.44 -11.02
N TYR A 53 -6.41 12.62 -11.00
CA TYR A 53 -5.64 12.82 -9.78
C TYR A 53 -5.22 14.28 -9.63
N GLU A 54 -5.43 14.86 -8.45
CA GLU A 54 -4.91 16.17 -8.07
C GLU A 54 -3.38 16.13 -7.88
N LYS A 55 -2.90 15.04 -7.28
CA LYS A 55 -1.49 14.78 -7.00
C LYS A 55 -1.16 13.32 -7.26
N MET A 56 0.04 13.06 -7.73
CA MET A 56 0.54 11.70 -7.91
C MET A 56 2.05 11.65 -7.66
N CYS A 57 2.49 10.68 -6.86
CA CYS A 57 3.89 10.30 -6.71
C CYS A 57 4.10 8.91 -7.32
N LEU A 58 4.87 8.83 -8.39
CA LEU A 58 5.26 7.58 -9.02
C LEU A 58 6.60 7.13 -8.44
N VAL A 59 6.57 6.14 -7.56
CA VAL A 59 7.77 5.62 -6.88
C VAL A 59 8.58 4.68 -7.78
N ASN A 60 7.89 3.88 -8.58
CA ASN A 60 8.46 3.05 -9.63
C ASN A 60 7.37 2.59 -10.61
N ASP A 61 7.72 1.75 -11.59
CA ASP A 61 6.80 1.28 -12.64
C ASP A 61 5.53 0.57 -12.14
N ALA A 62 5.51 0.15 -10.88
CA ALA A 62 4.39 -0.60 -10.29
C ALA A 62 3.78 0.09 -9.06
N VAL A 63 4.49 1.04 -8.45
CA VAL A 63 4.13 1.63 -7.16
C VAL A 63 3.93 3.13 -7.29
N TYR A 64 2.74 3.57 -6.94
CA TYR A 64 2.40 4.99 -6.89
C TYR A 64 1.46 5.28 -5.71
N ILE A 65 1.43 6.54 -5.33
CA ILE A 65 0.46 7.13 -4.42
C ILE A 65 -0.20 8.29 -5.17
N ALA A 66 -1.51 8.39 -5.10
CA ALA A 66 -2.24 9.45 -5.76
C ALA A 66 -3.41 9.96 -4.91
N LYS A 67 -3.73 11.24 -5.09
CA LYS A 67 -4.90 11.87 -4.51
C LYS A 67 -5.89 12.19 -5.61
N TYR A 68 -7.11 11.70 -5.48
CA TYR A 68 -8.19 11.98 -6.43
C TYR A 68 -8.59 13.45 -6.40
N SER A 69 -8.88 14.02 -7.58
CA SER A 69 -9.44 15.38 -7.70
C SER A 69 -10.84 15.46 -7.11
N ASP A 70 -11.68 14.45 -7.39
CA ASP A 70 -13.00 14.30 -6.82
C ASP A 70 -13.12 12.91 -6.14
N PRO A 71 -13.37 12.85 -4.83
CA PRO A 71 -13.56 11.58 -4.14
C PRO A 71 -14.75 10.77 -4.68
N ASN A 72 -15.72 11.41 -5.33
CA ASN A 72 -16.87 10.73 -5.92
C ASN A 72 -16.58 10.08 -7.27
N GLU A 73 -15.55 10.48 -8.00
CA GLU A 73 -15.15 9.83 -9.25
C GLU A 73 -14.89 8.34 -9.04
N CYS A 74 -14.14 8.01 -8.01
CA CYS A 74 -13.80 6.64 -7.69
C CYS A 74 -15.03 5.83 -7.24
N LEU A 75 -15.88 6.43 -6.44
CA LEU A 75 -17.14 5.80 -6.01
C LEU A 75 -18.07 5.56 -7.20
N ALA A 76 -18.15 6.51 -8.15
CA ALA A 76 -18.98 6.37 -9.35
C ALA A 76 -18.45 5.27 -10.29
N TYR A 77 -17.12 5.13 -10.40
CA TYR A 77 -16.49 4.17 -11.31
C TYR A 77 -16.48 2.74 -10.76
N TYR A 78 -16.06 2.58 -9.52
CA TYR A 78 -15.88 1.26 -8.91
C TYR A 78 -17.03 0.80 -8.02
N GLY A 79 -17.98 1.69 -7.70
CA GLY A 79 -18.99 1.43 -6.67
C GLY A 79 -18.44 1.43 -5.23
N TYR A 80 -17.11 1.57 -5.10
CA TYR A 80 -16.35 1.73 -3.86
C TYR A 80 -15.07 2.49 -4.16
N ILE A 81 -14.37 2.94 -3.14
CA ILE A 81 -13.04 3.53 -3.30
C ILE A 81 -12.00 2.43 -3.16
N PRO A 82 -11.14 2.21 -4.18
CA PRO A 82 -10.17 1.12 -4.20
C PRO A 82 -8.92 1.47 -3.39
N ASP A 83 -9.07 1.73 -2.12
CA ASP A 83 -7.95 1.90 -1.22
C ASP A 83 -7.93 0.78 -0.17
N ASN A 84 -7.04 -0.17 -0.35
CA ASN A 84 -6.64 -1.16 0.66
C ASN A 84 -7.76 -1.98 1.31
N ASN A 85 -8.87 -2.23 0.64
CA ASN A 85 -10.03 -2.97 1.16
C ASN A 85 -10.74 -2.30 2.35
N LEU A 86 -10.55 -1.02 2.59
CA LEU A 86 -11.37 -0.28 3.52
C LEU A 86 -12.77 -0.11 2.91
N GLU A 87 -13.80 -0.47 3.64
CA GLU A 87 -15.16 -0.15 3.25
C GLU A 87 -15.29 1.37 3.12
N ALA A 88 -15.78 1.81 1.97
CA ALA A 88 -15.94 3.22 1.69
C ALA A 88 -16.90 3.82 2.73
N ASP A 89 -16.38 4.65 3.63
CA ASP A 89 -17.19 5.40 4.56
C ASP A 89 -17.95 6.48 3.79
N LYS A 90 -19.27 6.34 3.70
CA LYS A 90 -20.16 7.30 3.01
C LYS A 90 -20.32 8.60 3.78
N GLU A 91 -20.04 8.59 5.08
CA GLU A 91 -20.20 9.75 5.95
C GLU A 91 -18.98 10.68 5.92
N HIS A 92 -17.80 10.14 5.53
CA HIS A 92 -16.54 10.87 5.49
C HIS A 92 -15.85 10.77 4.11
N PRO A 93 -16.42 11.38 3.07
CA PRO A 93 -15.85 11.29 1.70
C PRO A 93 -14.45 11.90 1.58
N GLU A 94 -14.04 12.78 2.48
CA GLU A 94 -12.71 13.38 2.53
C GLU A 94 -11.61 12.35 2.81
N THR A 95 -11.91 11.27 3.56
CA THR A 95 -10.95 10.20 3.86
C THR A 95 -10.63 9.35 2.64
N ARG A 96 -11.47 9.41 1.62
CA ARG A 96 -11.44 8.60 0.39
C ARG A 96 -10.61 9.20 -0.73
N ARG A 97 -9.95 10.31 -0.49
CA ARG A 97 -9.26 11.04 -1.56
C ARG A 97 -7.95 10.41 -2.00
N TRP A 98 -7.44 9.42 -1.28
CA TRP A 98 -6.15 8.83 -1.56
C TRP A 98 -6.25 7.38 -2.05
N THR A 99 -5.31 7.00 -2.91
CA THR A 99 -5.06 5.61 -3.29
C THR A 99 -3.56 5.35 -3.30
N ALA A 100 -3.18 4.15 -2.93
CA ALA A 100 -1.78 3.73 -2.94
C ALA A 100 -1.65 2.30 -3.44
N THR A 101 -0.59 2.05 -4.20
CA THR A 101 -0.17 0.70 -4.60
C THR A 101 1.17 0.36 -3.96
N GLY A 102 1.45 -0.93 -3.84
CA GLY A 102 2.67 -1.41 -3.19
C GLY A 102 2.52 -1.60 -1.69
N THR A 103 3.06 -2.71 -1.20
CA THR A 103 2.86 -3.17 0.19
C THR A 103 3.34 -2.17 1.24
N GLN A 104 4.39 -1.38 0.95
CA GLN A 104 4.89 -0.38 1.89
C GLN A 104 3.92 0.77 2.17
N PHE A 105 2.99 1.05 1.26
CA PHE A 105 1.99 2.11 1.40
C PHE A 105 0.60 1.58 1.68
N ALA A 106 0.33 0.35 1.25
CA ALA A 106 -0.97 -0.30 1.35
C ALA A 106 -1.24 -0.98 2.70
N VAL A 107 -0.24 -1.04 3.60
CA VAL A 107 -0.48 -1.48 4.99
C VAL A 107 -1.44 -0.49 5.65
N PRO A 108 -2.60 -0.93 6.17
CA PRO A 108 -3.65 -0.01 6.65
C PRO A 108 -3.16 1.02 7.67
N TYR A 109 -2.31 0.61 8.60
CA TYR A 109 -1.70 1.53 9.57
C TYR A 109 -0.91 2.67 8.89
N VAL A 110 -0.08 2.33 7.88
CA VAL A 110 0.71 3.32 7.13
C VAL A 110 -0.20 4.23 6.32
N PHE A 111 -1.15 3.64 5.61
CA PHE A 111 -2.08 4.38 4.77
C PHE A 111 -2.92 5.37 5.58
N LYS A 112 -3.52 4.92 6.68
CA LYS A 112 -4.29 5.78 7.57
C LYS A 112 -3.44 6.88 8.21
N THR A 113 -2.22 6.55 8.62
CA THR A 113 -1.32 7.54 9.24
C THR A 113 -0.87 8.63 8.26
N LEU A 114 -0.56 8.28 7.01
CA LEU A 114 0.01 9.23 6.04
C LEU A 114 -1.04 9.91 5.17
N PHE A 115 -2.13 9.26 4.84
CA PHE A 115 -3.01 9.69 3.77
C PHE A 115 -4.45 9.96 4.21
N SER A 116 -5.17 8.96 4.72
CA SER A 116 -6.60 9.13 5.02
C SER A 116 -6.89 9.72 6.40
N HIS A 117 -5.93 9.66 7.33
CA HIS A 117 -6.05 10.15 8.70
C HIS A 117 -7.21 9.57 9.51
N GLU A 118 -7.73 8.43 9.06
CA GLU A 118 -8.75 7.69 9.79
C GLU A 118 -8.20 7.12 11.12
N PRO A 119 -9.05 6.91 12.12
CA PRO A 119 -8.65 6.28 13.37
C PRO A 119 -8.01 4.91 13.14
N ILE A 120 -6.90 4.67 13.81
CA ILE A 120 -6.22 3.36 13.81
C ILE A 120 -6.94 2.42 14.77
N ASP A 121 -7.42 1.31 14.27
CA ASP A 121 -8.04 0.26 15.06
C ASP A 121 -7.15 -0.98 15.19
N PHE A 122 -7.65 -2.01 15.88
CA PHE A 122 -6.92 -3.26 16.08
C PHE A 122 -6.60 -3.97 14.75
N LYS A 123 -7.51 -3.95 13.80
CA LYS A 123 -7.33 -4.64 12.50
C LYS A 123 -6.19 -4.03 11.69
N ASP A 124 -5.99 -2.71 11.82
CA ASP A 124 -4.89 -2.01 11.16
C ASP A 124 -3.51 -2.41 11.70
N MET A 125 -3.50 -2.97 12.90
CA MET A 125 -2.32 -3.50 13.58
C MET A 125 -2.18 -5.03 13.45
N CYS A 126 -2.86 -5.62 12.48
CA CYS A 126 -2.78 -7.03 12.15
C CYS A 126 -2.23 -7.22 10.74
N GLU A 127 -1.26 -8.10 10.58
CA GLU A 127 -0.67 -8.40 9.28
C GLU A 127 -0.84 -9.85 8.88
N THR A 128 -1.28 -10.09 7.67
CA THR A 128 -1.29 -11.44 7.10
C THR A 128 0.13 -11.86 6.75
N LYS A 129 0.57 -12.97 7.34
CA LYS A 129 1.82 -13.63 6.96
C LYS A 129 1.49 -14.95 6.28
N SER A 130 2.09 -15.18 5.11
CA SER A 130 1.87 -16.38 4.33
C SER A 130 3.18 -16.96 3.80
N VAL A 131 3.23 -18.27 3.71
CA VAL A 131 4.36 -19.03 3.15
C VAL A 131 3.87 -20.22 2.34
N THR A 132 4.69 -20.70 1.42
CA THR A 132 4.37 -21.90 0.64
C THR A 132 4.52 -23.18 1.43
N SER A 133 5.37 -23.19 2.46
CA SER A 133 5.59 -24.34 3.36
C SER A 133 4.65 -24.31 4.56
N SER A 134 5.17 -24.02 5.72
CA SER A 134 4.41 -23.86 6.96
C SER A 134 5.04 -22.80 7.84
N LEU A 135 4.20 -22.05 8.57
CA LEU A 135 4.57 -21.10 9.59
C LEU A 135 4.59 -21.78 10.96
N TYR A 136 5.55 -21.40 11.75
CA TYR A 136 5.72 -21.85 13.14
C TYR A 136 6.06 -20.66 14.03
N LEU A 137 5.41 -20.58 15.16
CA LEU A 137 5.66 -19.58 16.18
C LEU A 137 6.50 -20.19 17.30
N ASP A 138 7.62 -19.56 17.60
CA ASP A 138 8.54 -19.97 18.67
C ASP A 138 8.59 -18.90 19.77
N MET A 139 7.98 -19.20 20.89
CA MET A 139 7.91 -18.29 22.05
C MET A 139 9.16 -18.36 22.93
N GLU A 140 9.95 -19.43 22.83
CA GLU A 140 11.04 -19.76 23.75
C GLU A 140 12.43 -19.84 23.09
N ASP A 141 12.67 -19.00 22.10
CA ASP A 141 13.98 -18.84 21.44
C ASP A 141 14.65 -20.16 20.97
N GLY A 142 13.92 -20.93 20.20
CA GLY A 142 14.41 -22.17 19.57
C GLY A 142 14.10 -23.45 20.33
N LYS A 143 13.25 -23.38 21.35
CA LYS A 143 12.88 -24.56 22.13
C LYS A 143 11.56 -25.19 21.74
N GLU A 144 10.60 -24.38 21.29
CA GLU A 144 9.27 -24.87 20.94
C GLU A 144 8.73 -24.18 19.69
N TYR A 145 8.49 -24.95 18.64
CA TYR A 145 7.95 -24.48 17.37
C TYR A 145 6.47 -24.86 17.26
N ARG A 146 5.57 -23.99 17.70
CA ARG A 146 4.14 -24.18 17.56
C ARG A 146 3.75 -24.02 16.08
N PHE A 147 3.14 -25.05 15.52
CA PHE A 147 2.62 -25.01 14.14
C PHE A 147 1.42 -24.04 14.06
N VAL A 148 1.45 -23.14 13.08
CA VAL A 148 0.39 -22.16 12.82
C VAL A 148 -0.41 -22.50 11.55
N GLY A 149 0.26 -22.98 10.50
CA GLY A 149 -0.35 -23.22 9.21
C GLY A 149 0.45 -22.61 8.08
N ARG A 150 -0.18 -22.36 6.94
CA ARG A 150 0.46 -21.68 5.80
C ARG A 150 0.19 -20.19 5.77
N VAL A 151 -0.89 -19.75 6.39
CA VAL A 151 -1.34 -18.37 6.45
C VAL A 151 -1.84 -18.12 7.87
N GLY A 152 -1.53 -16.96 8.40
CA GLY A 152 -2.05 -16.50 9.69
C GLY A 152 -2.07 -14.98 9.74
N LEU A 153 -2.88 -14.45 10.65
CA LEU A 153 -2.97 -13.02 10.96
C LEU A 153 -2.22 -12.77 12.26
N PHE A 154 -1.26 -11.86 12.24
CA PHE A 154 -0.34 -11.63 13.35
C PHE A 154 -0.24 -10.16 13.70
N CYS A 155 0.00 -9.88 14.98
CA CYS A 155 0.39 -8.57 15.47
C CYS A 155 1.89 -8.57 15.83
N PRO A 156 2.64 -7.51 15.54
CA PRO A 156 3.97 -7.30 16.09
C PRO A 156 3.84 -6.97 17.58
N MET A 157 4.62 -7.65 18.43
CA MET A 157 4.49 -7.56 19.88
C MET A 157 5.77 -7.00 20.52
N LYS A 158 5.63 -6.31 21.63
CA LYS A 158 6.76 -5.95 22.50
C LYS A 158 7.49 -7.20 22.97
N VAL A 159 8.78 -7.05 23.27
CA VAL A 159 9.59 -8.13 23.81
C VAL A 159 8.95 -8.69 25.08
N GLY A 160 8.87 -10.01 25.17
CA GLY A 160 8.23 -10.72 26.29
C GLY A 160 6.75 -11.08 26.06
N TYR A 161 6.10 -10.55 25.01
CA TYR A 161 4.69 -10.81 24.71
C TYR A 161 4.46 -11.54 23.38
N GLY A 162 5.50 -11.84 22.65
CA GLY A 162 5.43 -12.55 21.38
C GLY A 162 6.68 -13.37 21.11
N GLY A 163 6.59 -14.21 20.09
CA GLY A 163 7.65 -15.12 19.64
C GLY A 163 8.27 -14.76 18.31
N THR A 164 9.20 -15.55 17.87
CA THR A 164 9.79 -15.46 16.55
C THR A 164 8.99 -16.30 15.56
N LEU A 165 8.63 -15.70 14.42
CA LEU A 165 7.86 -16.39 13.39
C LEU A 165 8.80 -16.99 12.35
N TYR A 166 8.78 -18.31 12.26
CA TYR A 166 9.61 -19.09 11.35
C TYR A 166 8.81 -19.73 10.23
N ARG A 167 9.49 -19.97 9.11
CA ARG A 167 9.05 -20.88 8.06
C ARG A 167 9.98 -22.09 7.98
N GLN A 168 9.43 -23.24 7.69
CA GLN A 168 10.25 -24.42 7.39
C GLN A 168 10.90 -24.27 6.02
N THR A 169 12.17 -24.59 5.95
CA THR A 169 12.97 -24.61 4.71
C THR A 169 13.45 -26.02 4.44
N GLU A 170 13.69 -26.33 3.17
CA GLU A 170 14.29 -27.59 2.74
C GLU A 170 15.41 -27.32 1.76
N ASN A 171 16.56 -27.91 2.00
CA ASN A 171 17.66 -27.85 1.08
C ASN A 171 17.39 -28.78 -0.12
N LYS A 172 17.19 -28.23 -1.29
CA LYS A 172 16.84 -28.98 -2.51
C LYS A 172 17.84 -30.05 -2.93
N LYS A 173 19.12 -29.96 -2.48
CA LYS A 173 20.15 -30.92 -2.83
C LYS A 173 20.27 -32.06 -1.81
N THR A 174 20.06 -31.78 -0.55
CA THR A 174 20.29 -32.73 0.53
C THR A 174 19.00 -33.25 1.19
N GLY A 175 17.86 -32.60 0.92
CA GLY A 175 16.60 -32.85 1.62
C GLY A 175 16.58 -32.40 3.08
N ALA A 176 17.69 -31.79 3.57
CA ALA A 176 17.78 -31.35 4.96
C ALA A 176 16.76 -30.24 5.24
N LYS A 177 15.98 -30.42 6.28
CA LYS A 177 15.02 -29.40 6.76
C LYS A 177 15.73 -28.44 7.71
N GLY A 178 15.31 -27.17 7.64
CA GLY A 178 15.84 -26.09 8.49
C GLY A 178 14.76 -25.03 8.76
N TRP A 179 15.16 -24.00 9.47
CA TRP A 179 14.30 -22.88 9.85
C TRP A 179 14.83 -21.56 9.32
N ALA A 180 13.97 -20.69 8.89
CA ALA A 180 14.28 -19.30 8.54
C ALA A 180 13.15 -18.41 9.03
N ASN A 181 13.45 -17.16 9.39
CA ASN A 181 12.38 -16.21 9.67
C ASN A 181 11.38 -16.15 8.50
N ALA A 182 10.12 -16.07 8.80
CA ALA A 182 9.12 -15.75 7.79
C ALA A 182 9.43 -14.37 7.16
N THR A 183 9.07 -14.18 5.92
CA THR A 183 9.40 -12.94 5.19
C THR A 183 8.82 -11.72 5.91
N GLY A 184 9.65 -10.69 6.11
CA GLY A 184 9.26 -9.44 6.76
C GLY A 184 9.06 -9.53 8.28
N THR A 185 9.49 -10.62 8.93
CA THR A 185 9.29 -10.79 10.38
C THR A 185 10.56 -10.71 11.22
N LYS A 186 11.72 -10.73 10.56
CA LYS A 186 13.02 -10.73 11.22
C LYS A 186 13.24 -9.47 12.07
N GLY A 187 13.67 -9.67 13.31
CA GLY A 187 13.97 -8.58 14.24
C GLY A 187 12.77 -8.12 15.08
N TRP A 188 11.59 -8.71 14.85
CA TRP A 188 10.37 -8.42 15.58
C TRP A 188 9.82 -9.68 16.24
N LYS A 189 9.03 -9.49 17.30
CA LYS A 189 8.28 -10.56 17.96
C LYS A 189 6.83 -10.51 17.47
N TRP A 190 6.21 -11.66 17.36
CA TRP A 190 4.88 -11.81 16.75
C TRP A 190 3.99 -12.68 17.62
N LEU A 191 2.69 -12.42 17.59
CA LEU A 191 1.65 -13.27 18.18
C LEU A 191 0.45 -13.29 17.24
N GLU A 192 -0.27 -14.40 17.20
CA GLU A 192 -1.50 -14.51 16.41
C GLU A 192 -2.54 -13.49 16.91
N ALA A 193 -3.24 -12.83 16.00
CA ALA A 193 -4.20 -11.79 16.34
C ALA A 193 -5.35 -12.30 17.23
N GLU A 194 -5.71 -13.58 17.10
CA GLU A 194 -6.68 -14.25 17.96
C GLU A 194 -6.15 -14.35 19.40
N ASP A 195 -4.93 -14.86 19.59
CA ASP A 195 -4.28 -14.93 20.88
C ASP A 195 -4.14 -13.55 21.57
N VAL A 196 -3.83 -12.49 20.79
CA VAL A 196 -3.76 -11.11 21.30
C VAL A 196 -5.09 -10.68 21.89
N ARG A 197 -6.21 -10.96 21.22
CA ARG A 197 -7.55 -10.62 21.68
C ARG A 197 -7.99 -11.47 22.87
N GLU A 198 -7.79 -12.79 22.79
CA GLU A 198 -8.21 -13.70 23.85
C GLU A 198 -7.48 -13.42 25.17
N GLN A 199 -6.22 -13.00 25.10
CA GLN A 199 -5.39 -12.68 26.25
C GLN A 199 -5.41 -11.19 26.64
N HIS A 200 -6.20 -10.35 25.94
CA HIS A 200 -6.28 -8.90 26.16
C HIS A 200 -4.91 -8.19 26.11
N LEU A 201 -4.12 -8.50 25.08
CA LEU A 201 -2.76 -8.00 24.91
C LEU A 201 -2.64 -6.85 23.90
N GLU A 202 -3.72 -6.17 23.53
CA GLU A 202 -3.74 -5.10 22.52
C GLU A 202 -2.77 -3.97 22.89
N ASP A 203 -2.62 -3.65 24.18
CA ASP A 203 -1.68 -2.64 24.67
C ASP A 203 -0.20 -3.09 24.60
N GLN A 204 0.04 -4.36 24.35
CA GLN A 204 1.39 -4.93 24.18
C GLN A 204 1.81 -5.03 22.70
N ILE A 205 0.97 -4.56 21.77
CA ILE A 205 1.37 -4.42 20.37
C ILE A 205 2.52 -3.42 20.27
N ASP A 206 3.57 -3.80 19.53
CA ASP A 206 4.74 -2.94 19.32
C ASP A 206 4.47 -1.92 18.22
N ARG A 207 3.98 -0.76 18.62
CA ARG A 207 3.76 0.36 17.70
C ARG A 207 5.05 0.92 17.11
N GLY A 208 6.21 0.57 17.65
CA GLY A 208 7.52 0.90 17.07
C GLY A 208 7.72 0.26 15.71
N TYR A 209 7.17 -0.94 15.49
CA TYR A 209 7.13 -1.59 14.19
C TYR A 209 6.43 -0.70 13.14
N TYR A 210 5.23 -0.24 13.46
CA TYR A 210 4.44 0.58 12.53
C TYR A 210 5.03 1.97 12.32
N ARG A 211 5.59 2.60 13.38
CA ARG A 211 6.33 3.86 13.22
C ARG A 211 7.46 3.71 12.22
N LYS A 212 8.23 2.61 12.31
CA LYS A 212 9.29 2.35 11.33
C LYS A 212 8.73 2.21 9.90
N LEU A 213 7.62 1.51 9.70
CA LEU A 213 6.99 1.40 8.38
C LEU A 213 6.54 2.75 7.83
N VAL A 214 5.97 3.60 8.69
CA VAL A 214 5.57 4.97 8.34
C VAL A 214 6.78 5.80 7.95
N ASP A 215 7.87 5.75 8.72
CA ASP A 215 9.11 6.48 8.44
C ASP A 215 9.77 6.01 7.14
N ASP A 216 9.81 4.70 6.89
CA ASP A 216 10.33 4.11 5.65
C ASP A 216 9.47 4.55 4.43
N ALA A 217 8.15 4.58 4.59
CA ALA A 217 7.23 5.05 3.55
C ALA A 217 7.41 6.55 3.26
N ARG A 218 7.53 7.39 4.31
CA ARG A 218 7.83 8.82 4.18
C ARG A 218 9.14 9.06 3.44
N ALA A 219 10.21 8.37 3.85
CA ALA A 219 11.52 8.47 3.22
C ALA A 219 11.47 8.06 1.74
N SER A 220 10.68 7.05 1.40
CA SER A 220 10.49 6.60 0.02
C SER A 220 9.84 7.68 -0.87
N ILE A 221 8.83 8.39 -0.37
CA ILE A 221 8.19 9.50 -1.09
C ILE A 221 9.13 10.71 -1.17
N ALA A 222 9.84 11.03 -0.09
CA ALA A 222 10.74 12.18 0.00
C ALA A 222 11.89 12.14 -1.04
N ASN A 223 12.22 10.96 -1.56
CA ASN A 223 13.18 10.83 -2.67
C ASN A 223 12.70 11.47 -3.98
N TYR A 224 11.40 11.75 -4.12
CA TYR A 224 10.79 12.28 -5.36
C TYR A 224 10.31 13.73 -5.23
N GLY A 225 10.35 14.30 -4.03
CA GLY A 225 9.93 15.69 -3.81
C GLY A 225 9.64 16.01 -2.35
N ASP A 226 9.08 17.18 -2.13
CA ASP A 226 8.67 17.65 -0.81
C ASP A 226 7.44 16.85 -0.34
N ILE A 227 7.66 16.00 0.64
CA ILE A 227 6.62 15.12 1.19
C ILE A 227 5.55 15.91 1.96
N GLU A 228 5.90 16.94 2.69
CA GLU A 228 4.92 17.71 3.47
C GLU A 228 3.95 18.44 2.53
N ARG A 229 4.48 19.00 1.46
CA ARG A 229 3.67 19.57 0.40
C ARG A 229 2.81 18.54 -0.32
N PHE A 230 3.35 17.34 -0.54
CA PHE A 230 2.61 16.27 -1.18
C PHE A 230 1.43 15.80 -0.32
N LEU A 231 1.62 15.66 0.99
CA LEU A 231 0.60 15.20 1.94
C LEU A 231 -0.39 16.30 2.34
N SER A 232 0.01 17.58 2.28
CA SER A 232 -0.83 18.71 2.70
C SER A 232 -2.08 18.86 1.84
N ASP A 233 -3.20 19.16 2.47
CA ASP A 233 -4.43 19.59 1.81
C ASP A 233 -4.43 21.09 1.46
N ASP A 234 -3.51 21.85 2.05
CA ASP A 234 -3.36 23.26 1.75
C ASP A 234 -2.45 23.48 0.53
N PRO A 235 -2.99 23.94 -0.61
CA PRO A 235 -2.20 24.24 -1.81
C PRO A 235 -1.22 25.39 -1.61
N TYR A 236 -1.37 26.18 -0.55
CA TYR A 236 -0.56 27.38 -0.25
C TYR A 236 0.33 27.22 0.99
N GLY A 237 0.11 26.20 1.84
CA GLY A 237 0.75 26.03 3.13
C GLY A 237 2.28 26.11 3.14
N PRO A 238 3.02 25.52 2.19
CA PRO A 238 4.47 25.63 2.15
C PRO A 238 5.01 26.98 1.71
N ARG A 239 4.23 27.80 0.99
CA ARG A 239 4.68 29.10 0.47
C ARG A 239 4.67 30.20 1.52
N LEU A 240 3.87 30.07 2.57
CA LEU A 240 3.80 31.05 3.65
C LEU A 240 4.95 30.93 4.66
N ASN A 241 5.63 29.79 4.70
CA ASN A 241 6.76 29.55 5.58
C ASN A 241 8.12 29.88 4.95
N GLU A 242 8.17 30.25 3.67
CA GLU A 242 9.37 30.67 2.94
C GLU A 242 9.50 32.21 2.86
N MET A 243 8.58 32.94 3.47
CA MET A 243 8.60 34.39 3.59
C MET A 243 8.96 34.82 5.03
#